data_d3e5769858f8e965d7248e3b42cadb24
#
_entry.id   d3e5769858f8e965d7248e3b42cadb24
#
_cell.length_a   1.000
_cell.length_b   1.000
_cell.length_c   1.000
_cell.angle_alpha   90.00
_cell.angle_beta   90.00
_cell.angle_gamma   90.00
#
_symmetry.space_group_name_H-M   'P 1'
#
loop_
_entity.id
_entity.type
_entity.pdbx_description
1 polymer ?
#
loop_
_entity_poly.entity_id
_entity_poly.type
_entity_poly.pdbx_seq_one_letter_code
_entity_poly.pdbx_strand_id
1 'polypeptide(L)'
;DGVLLSAAGALGALPLMHLSSMTEEGQFDNQRSSLVLTDAQVQRAFIASVMEAVRQKGYRGVDVDFEFVPAQERQAYVDFVAALRRELAPMGYPVLVALAPKTYAAQPGLLYEGHDYKGLGAAADFVLLMTYEWGYSYGPPMAVAPIPQVRQVLDYAVTEIPPGKILLGIPNYGYDWPLPFRQGETRARSLSNQEAVALAVRYGAEIQYDETAQSPFFYYTAEDGLSHMVWFEDGRSMEAKLLLVSEYGFLGAGYWNLMRPFAQGWTVLDGLYEVADAQT
;
A
#
# COMPACT_ATOMS: atom_id res chain seq x y z
N ASP A 1 -13.02 6.88 -15.06
CA ASP A 1 -11.81 6.15 -15.51
C ASP A 1 -11.12 6.82 -16.72
N GLY A 2 -11.87 7.29 -17.76
CA GLY A 2 -11.30 7.73 -19.05
C GLY A 2 -10.20 8.80 -18.93
N VAL A 3 -10.33 9.78 -18.03
CA VAL A 3 -9.32 10.83 -17.84
C VAL A 3 -8.02 10.24 -17.30
N LEU A 4 -8.11 9.35 -16.29
CA LEU A 4 -6.93 8.71 -15.69
C LEU A 4 -6.23 7.75 -16.68
N LEU A 5 -7.01 6.98 -17.43
CA LEU A 5 -6.48 6.07 -18.45
C LEU A 5 -5.76 6.83 -19.58
N SER A 6 -6.35 7.96 -20.01
CA SER A 6 -5.71 8.83 -21.02
C SER A 6 -4.40 9.45 -20.50
N ALA A 7 -4.40 9.91 -19.24
CA ALA A 7 -3.21 10.47 -18.62
C ALA A 7 -2.12 9.41 -18.43
N ALA A 8 -2.46 8.21 -17.97
CA ALA A 8 -1.51 7.09 -17.85
C ALA A 8 -0.86 6.77 -19.21
N GLY A 9 -1.69 6.62 -20.27
CA GLY A 9 -1.18 6.34 -21.61
C GLY A 9 -0.27 7.43 -22.16
N ALA A 10 -0.58 8.71 -21.90
CA ALA A 10 0.25 9.84 -22.33
C ALA A 10 1.61 9.90 -21.60
N LEU A 11 1.69 9.33 -20.39
CA LEU A 11 2.89 9.29 -19.56
C LEU A 11 3.66 7.95 -19.66
N GLY A 12 3.28 7.04 -20.56
CA GLY A 12 3.92 5.73 -20.68
C GLY A 12 3.62 4.76 -19.53
N ALA A 13 2.71 5.10 -18.62
CA ALA A 13 2.33 4.25 -17.51
C ALA A 13 1.31 3.18 -17.90
N LEU A 14 1.39 1.99 -17.30
CA LEU A 14 0.41 0.92 -17.48
C LEU A 14 -0.73 1.07 -16.48
N PRO A 15 -1.96 1.40 -16.92
CA PRO A 15 -3.10 1.47 -16.00
C PRO A 15 -3.56 0.07 -15.62
N LEU A 16 -3.48 -0.28 -14.34
CA LEU A 16 -4.03 -1.51 -13.80
C LEU A 16 -5.44 -1.28 -13.25
N MET A 17 -6.33 -2.26 -13.48
CA MET A 17 -7.66 -2.25 -12.87
C MET A 17 -7.54 -2.72 -11.42
N HIS A 18 -7.86 -1.83 -10.49
CA HIS A 18 -7.86 -2.16 -9.06
C HIS A 18 -9.10 -2.96 -8.67
N LEU A 19 -8.89 -4.11 -8.05
CA LEU A 19 -9.92 -5.00 -7.52
C LEU A 19 -9.82 -5.01 -6.00
N SER A 20 -10.81 -4.45 -5.33
CA SER A 20 -10.90 -4.41 -3.88
C SER A 20 -12.27 -4.90 -3.42
N SER A 21 -12.35 -5.41 -2.19
CA SER A 21 -13.63 -5.67 -1.51
C SER A 21 -14.23 -4.44 -0.83
N MET A 22 -13.65 -3.26 -1.06
CA MET A 22 -14.12 -2.01 -0.46
C MET A 22 -15.46 -1.58 -1.06
N THR A 23 -16.39 -1.17 -0.19
CA THR A 23 -17.68 -0.59 -0.59
C THR A 23 -17.52 0.88 -0.99
N GLU A 24 -18.58 1.47 -1.57
CA GLU A 24 -18.60 2.91 -1.91
C GLU A 24 -18.43 3.81 -0.68
N GLU A 25 -18.78 3.32 0.52
CA GLU A 25 -18.62 4.00 1.80
C GLU A 25 -17.19 3.85 2.38
N GLY A 26 -16.29 3.16 1.67
CA GLY A 26 -14.89 2.97 2.08
C GLY A 26 -14.71 1.91 3.19
N GLN A 27 -15.60 0.94 3.28
CA GLN A 27 -15.50 -0.17 4.21
C GLN A 27 -15.22 -1.48 3.46
N PHE A 28 -14.39 -2.35 4.03
CA PHE A 28 -14.14 -3.68 3.46
C PHE A 28 -15.34 -4.61 3.70
N ASP A 29 -15.85 -5.20 2.62
CA ASP A 29 -16.90 -6.21 2.64
C ASP A 29 -16.30 -7.61 2.43
N ASN A 30 -15.93 -8.25 3.52
CA ASN A 30 -15.30 -9.57 3.49
C ASN A 30 -16.25 -10.66 2.94
N GLN A 31 -17.56 -10.46 3.01
CA GLN A 31 -18.52 -11.43 2.46
C GLN A 31 -18.47 -11.45 0.93
N ARG A 32 -18.25 -10.30 0.28
CA ARG A 32 -18.09 -10.23 -1.17
C ARG A 32 -16.82 -10.92 -1.63
N SER A 33 -15.68 -10.65 -0.98
CA SER A 33 -14.43 -11.34 -1.32
C SER A 33 -14.52 -12.84 -1.07
N SER A 34 -15.06 -13.27 0.07
CA SER A 34 -15.30 -14.68 0.38
C SER A 34 -16.15 -15.37 -0.69
N LEU A 35 -17.22 -14.72 -1.15
CA LEU A 35 -18.08 -15.30 -2.18
C LEU A 35 -17.33 -15.50 -3.51
N VAL A 36 -16.51 -14.52 -3.91
CA VAL A 36 -15.66 -14.64 -5.11
C VAL A 36 -14.62 -15.74 -4.96
N LEU A 37 -14.06 -15.93 -3.75
CA LEU A 37 -13.02 -16.92 -3.51
C LEU A 37 -13.56 -18.35 -3.39
N THR A 38 -14.77 -18.53 -2.83
CA THR A 38 -15.28 -19.86 -2.43
C THR A 38 -16.35 -20.44 -3.35
N ASP A 39 -17.06 -19.60 -4.12
CA ASP A 39 -18.05 -20.07 -5.09
C ASP A 39 -17.49 -20.06 -6.52
N ALA A 40 -17.27 -21.23 -7.10
CA ALA A 40 -16.68 -21.39 -8.42
C ALA A 40 -17.52 -20.77 -9.56
N GLN A 41 -18.85 -20.65 -9.41
CA GLN A 41 -19.69 -20.00 -10.42
C GLN A 41 -19.54 -18.48 -10.34
N VAL A 42 -19.59 -17.93 -9.13
CA VAL A 42 -19.38 -16.50 -8.89
C VAL A 42 -17.97 -16.08 -9.33
N GLN A 43 -16.95 -16.86 -8.96
CA GLN A 43 -15.56 -16.58 -9.37
C GLN A 43 -15.42 -16.51 -10.90
N ARG A 44 -15.95 -17.48 -11.63
CA ARG A 44 -15.91 -17.47 -13.11
C ARG A 44 -16.63 -16.25 -13.70
N ALA A 45 -17.81 -15.92 -13.19
CA ALA A 45 -18.57 -14.76 -13.64
C ALA A 45 -17.81 -13.45 -13.32
N PHE A 46 -17.21 -13.34 -12.14
CA PHE A 46 -16.41 -12.18 -11.74
C PHE A 46 -15.18 -12.02 -12.64
N ILE A 47 -14.40 -13.09 -12.87
CA ILE A 47 -13.24 -13.04 -13.77
C ILE A 47 -13.67 -12.63 -15.19
N ALA A 48 -14.78 -13.17 -15.70
CA ALA A 48 -15.30 -12.79 -17.02
C ALA A 48 -15.63 -11.29 -17.09
N SER A 49 -16.25 -10.73 -16.03
CA SER A 49 -16.55 -9.30 -15.94
C SER A 49 -15.29 -8.43 -15.86
N VAL A 50 -14.28 -8.89 -15.14
CA VAL A 50 -12.96 -8.22 -15.08
C VAL A 50 -12.33 -8.20 -16.47
N MET A 51 -12.31 -9.33 -17.18
CA MET A 51 -11.75 -9.43 -18.53
C MET A 51 -12.47 -8.54 -19.53
N GLU A 52 -13.80 -8.44 -19.42
CA GLU A 52 -14.59 -7.52 -20.23
C GLU A 52 -14.26 -6.06 -19.94
N ALA A 53 -14.21 -5.67 -18.67
CA ALA A 53 -13.86 -4.30 -18.25
C ALA A 53 -12.44 -3.91 -18.68
N VAL A 54 -11.47 -4.80 -18.53
CA VAL A 54 -10.09 -4.59 -18.97
C VAL A 54 -10.03 -4.29 -20.47
N ARG A 55 -10.73 -5.10 -21.30
CA ARG A 55 -10.76 -4.89 -22.75
C ARG A 55 -11.50 -3.62 -23.16
N GLN A 56 -12.69 -3.37 -22.60
CA GLN A 56 -13.55 -2.23 -22.99
C GLN A 56 -12.97 -0.89 -22.55
N LYS A 57 -12.38 -0.83 -21.37
CA LYS A 57 -11.87 0.43 -20.80
C LYS A 57 -10.40 0.70 -21.14
N GLY A 58 -9.64 -0.30 -21.60
CA GLY A 58 -8.24 -0.14 -21.97
C GLY A 58 -7.25 -0.25 -20.82
N TYR A 59 -7.62 -0.94 -19.73
CA TYR A 59 -6.65 -1.35 -18.71
C TYR A 59 -5.62 -2.32 -19.28
N ARG A 60 -4.44 -2.33 -18.69
CA ARG A 60 -3.28 -3.12 -19.16
C ARG A 60 -2.82 -4.15 -18.12
N GLY A 61 -3.66 -4.49 -17.19
CA GLY A 61 -3.43 -5.45 -16.12
C GLY A 61 -4.41 -5.26 -14.98
N VAL A 62 -4.18 -5.98 -13.89
CA VAL A 62 -5.04 -6.00 -12.71
C VAL A 62 -4.19 -5.89 -11.45
N ASP A 63 -4.66 -5.10 -10.49
CA ASP A 63 -4.16 -5.02 -9.13
C ASP A 63 -5.21 -5.58 -8.17
N VAL A 64 -4.86 -6.63 -7.42
CA VAL A 64 -5.76 -7.32 -6.48
C VAL A 64 -5.43 -6.92 -5.06
N ASP A 65 -6.37 -6.26 -4.40
CA ASP A 65 -6.26 -5.80 -3.02
C ASP A 65 -7.44 -6.34 -2.19
N PHE A 66 -7.41 -7.65 -1.92
CA PHE A 66 -8.36 -8.30 -1.02
C PHE A 66 -7.77 -8.37 0.38
N GLU A 67 -8.20 -7.44 1.23
CA GLU A 67 -7.81 -7.43 2.63
C GLU A 67 -8.74 -8.30 3.49
N PHE A 68 -8.28 -8.63 4.69
CA PHE A 68 -9.04 -9.39 5.70
C PHE A 68 -9.59 -10.74 5.20
N VAL A 69 -8.83 -11.42 4.33
CA VAL A 69 -9.16 -12.75 3.84
C VAL A 69 -9.04 -13.77 5.00
N PRO A 70 -10.10 -14.55 5.31
CA PRO A 70 -10.03 -15.53 6.39
C PRO A 70 -9.00 -16.64 6.14
N ALA A 71 -8.43 -17.20 7.21
CA ALA A 71 -7.40 -18.25 7.14
C ALA A 71 -7.82 -19.47 6.31
N GLN A 72 -9.09 -19.88 6.42
CA GLN A 72 -9.64 -21.01 5.66
C GLN A 72 -9.76 -20.75 4.15
N GLU A 73 -9.72 -19.49 3.73
CA GLU A 73 -9.82 -19.08 2.33
C GLU A 73 -8.45 -18.79 1.70
N ARG A 74 -7.38 -18.94 2.47
CA ARG A 74 -6.00 -18.67 2.08
C ARG A 74 -5.61 -19.33 0.73
N GLN A 75 -5.91 -20.63 0.57
CA GLN A 75 -5.62 -21.33 -0.68
C GLN A 75 -6.54 -20.87 -1.83
N ALA A 76 -7.81 -20.61 -1.54
CA ALA A 76 -8.76 -20.12 -2.53
C ALA A 76 -8.33 -18.74 -3.07
N TYR A 77 -7.70 -17.89 -2.25
CA TYR A 77 -7.15 -16.61 -2.69
C TYR A 77 -5.97 -16.82 -3.66
N VAL A 78 -5.05 -17.72 -3.35
CA VAL A 78 -3.95 -18.09 -4.27
C VAL A 78 -4.49 -18.60 -5.60
N ASP A 79 -5.48 -19.50 -5.56
CA ASP A 79 -6.09 -20.10 -6.75
C ASP A 79 -6.83 -19.06 -7.61
N PHE A 80 -7.48 -18.08 -6.98
CA PHE A 80 -8.12 -16.96 -7.65
C PHE A 80 -7.11 -16.07 -8.39
N VAL A 81 -6.02 -15.67 -7.74
CA VAL A 81 -4.95 -14.87 -8.37
C VAL A 81 -4.32 -15.63 -9.54
N ALA A 82 -4.07 -16.94 -9.37
CA ALA A 82 -3.56 -17.78 -10.44
C ALA A 82 -4.55 -17.90 -11.62
N ALA A 83 -5.85 -17.94 -11.34
CA ALA A 83 -6.89 -17.97 -12.37
C ALA A 83 -6.93 -16.65 -13.15
N LEU A 84 -6.89 -15.49 -12.48
CA LEU A 84 -6.79 -14.17 -13.13
C LEU A 84 -5.55 -14.09 -14.03
N ARG A 85 -4.39 -14.48 -13.50
CA ARG A 85 -3.13 -14.45 -14.26
C ARG A 85 -3.21 -15.31 -15.52
N ARG A 86 -3.81 -16.50 -15.45
CA ARG A 86 -3.98 -17.37 -16.59
C ARG A 86 -4.81 -16.74 -17.72
N GLU A 87 -5.85 -15.96 -17.36
CA GLU A 87 -6.70 -15.27 -18.34
C GLU A 87 -6.00 -14.02 -18.92
N LEU A 88 -5.15 -13.32 -18.15
CA LEU A 88 -4.49 -12.09 -18.56
C LEU A 88 -3.17 -12.34 -19.31
N ALA A 89 -2.47 -13.43 -19.01
CA ALA A 89 -1.17 -13.76 -19.58
C ALA A 89 -1.12 -13.80 -21.12
N PRO A 90 -2.14 -14.31 -21.85
CA PRO A 90 -2.13 -14.30 -23.32
C PRO A 90 -2.13 -12.88 -23.93
N MET A 91 -2.53 -11.88 -23.17
CA MET A 91 -2.50 -10.46 -23.58
C MET A 91 -1.22 -9.74 -23.13
N GLY A 92 -0.33 -10.40 -22.41
CA GLY A 92 0.85 -9.79 -21.80
C GLY A 92 0.50 -8.84 -20.64
N TYR A 93 -0.65 -8.99 -20.01
CA TYR A 93 -1.14 -8.12 -18.96
C TYR A 93 -0.81 -8.70 -17.59
N PRO A 94 -0.10 -7.95 -16.73
CA PRO A 94 0.31 -8.42 -15.42
C PRO A 94 -0.83 -8.47 -14.41
N VAL A 95 -0.67 -9.35 -13.42
CA VAL A 95 -1.42 -9.35 -12.17
C VAL A 95 -0.49 -8.96 -11.04
N LEU A 96 -0.83 -7.87 -10.37
CA LEU A 96 -0.22 -7.44 -9.12
C LEU A 96 -1.12 -7.85 -7.96
N VAL A 97 -0.56 -8.16 -6.80
CA VAL A 97 -1.33 -8.42 -5.57
C VAL A 97 -0.74 -7.63 -4.40
N ALA A 98 -1.61 -6.91 -3.68
CA ALA A 98 -1.23 -6.24 -2.44
C ALA A 98 -1.18 -7.24 -1.28
N LEU A 99 -0.13 -7.18 -0.46
CA LEU A 99 0.10 -8.10 0.65
C LEU A 99 0.19 -7.36 1.98
N ALA A 100 -0.57 -7.81 2.97
CA ALA A 100 -0.48 -7.35 4.34
C ALA A 100 0.93 -7.52 4.92
N PRO A 101 1.42 -6.63 5.80
CA PRO A 101 2.81 -6.59 6.25
C PRO A 101 3.11 -7.69 7.29
N LYS A 102 3.41 -8.90 6.84
CA LYS A 102 3.75 -10.05 7.68
C LYS A 102 5.24 -10.11 8.00
N THR A 103 5.57 -10.57 9.20
CA THR A 103 6.94 -10.81 9.66
C THR A 103 7.28 -12.29 9.81
N TYR A 104 6.28 -13.19 9.67
CA TYR A 104 6.45 -14.65 9.63
C TYR A 104 5.18 -15.34 9.07
N ALA A 105 5.33 -16.60 8.64
CA ALA A 105 4.29 -17.33 7.91
C ALA A 105 2.96 -17.46 8.67
N ALA A 106 3.02 -17.85 9.96
CA ALA A 106 1.85 -18.11 10.81
C ALA A 106 1.42 -16.89 11.64
N GLN A 107 1.69 -15.66 11.17
CA GLN A 107 1.30 -14.44 11.89
C GLN A 107 -0.21 -14.41 12.06
N PRO A 108 -0.72 -14.35 13.33
CA PRO A 108 -2.14 -14.37 13.60
C PRO A 108 -2.79 -13.02 13.32
N GLY A 109 -4.08 -13.05 13.03
CA GLY A 109 -4.92 -11.88 12.79
C GLY A 109 -5.54 -11.90 11.40
N LEU A 110 -6.79 -11.44 11.34
CA LEU A 110 -7.61 -11.48 10.13
C LEU A 110 -6.96 -10.77 8.93
N LEU A 111 -6.19 -9.70 9.18
CA LEU A 111 -5.44 -9.00 8.13
C LEU A 111 -4.35 -9.88 7.50
N TYR A 112 -3.79 -10.85 8.25
CA TYR A 112 -2.55 -11.56 7.88
C TYR A 112 -2.79 -12.99 7.43
N GLU A 113 -3.74 -13.70 8.04
CA GLU A 113 -3.84 -15.16 7.94
C GLU A 113 -4.18 -15.65 6.53
N GLY A 114 -4.96 -14.88 5.76
CA GLY A 114 -5.30 -15.19 4.38
C GLY A 114 -4.19 -14.90 3.38
N HIS A 115 -3.16 -14.12 3.76
CA HIS A 115 -2.07 -13.73 2.86
C HIS A 115 -0.92 -14.73 2.91
N ASP A 116 -0.93 -15.69 1.99
CA ASP A 116 0.18 -16.63 1.76
C ASP A 116 1.23 -15.98 0.86
N TYR A 117 2.32 -15.49 1.43
CA TYR A 117 3.39 -14.83 0.67
C TYR A 117 3.96 -15.74 -0.42
N LYS A 118 4.26 -16.99 -0.09
CA LYS A 118 4.80 -17.97 -1.05
C LYS A 118 3.81 -18.27 -2.17
N GLY A 119 2.57 -18.58 -1.81
CA GLY A 119 1.51 -18.92 -2.76
C GLY A 119 1.14 -17.75 -3.65
N LEU A 120 0.86 -16.57 -3.07
CA LEU A 120 0.49 -15.36 -3.80
C LEU A 120 1.66 -14.83 -4.64
N GLY A 121 2.89 -14.87 -4.12
CA GLY A 121 4.10 -14.49 -4.85
C GLY A 121 4.39 -15.40 -6.05
N ALA A 122 4.00 -16.67 -6.00
CA ALA A 122 4.09 -17.59 -7.14
C ALA A 122 2.94 -17.35 -8.16
N ALA A 123 1.74 -17.06 -7.66
CA ALA A 123 0.53 -16.90 -8.47
C ALA A 123 0.51 -15.56 -9.25
N ALA A 124 0.97 -14.47 -8.65
CA ALA A 124 1.02 -13.14 -9.25
C ALA A 124 2.29 -12.91 -10.10
N ASP A 125 2.30 -11.88 -10.94
CA ASP A 125 3.51 -11.39 -11.61
C ASP A 125 4.34 -10.52 -10.69
N PHE A 126 3.68 -9.65 -9.92
CA PHE A 126 4.28 -8.75 -8.95
C PHE A 126 3.49 -8.73 -7.65
N VAL A 127 4.15 -8.34 -6.55
CA VAL A 127 3.51 -8.12 -5.27
C VAL A 127 3.86 -6.73 -4.74
N LEU A 128 2.90 -6.05 -4.12
CA LEU A 128 3.10 -4.83 -3.34
C LEU A 128 3.03 -5.18 -1.87
N LEU A 129 4.11 -4.99 -1.12
CA LEU A 129 4.09 -5.11 0.33
C LEU A 129 3.51 -3.83 0.93
N MET A 130 2.40 -3.91 1.65
CA MET A 130 1.77 -2.76 2.32
C MET A 130 2.50 -2.40 3.61
N THR A 131 3.76 -1.98 3.49
CA THR A 131 4.68 -1.66 4.59
C THR A 131 4.40 -0.27 5.19
N TYR A 132 3.16 -0.05 5.64
CA TYR A 132 2.65 1.16 6.26
C TYR A 132 1.50 0.86 7.22
N GLU A 133 0.88 1.89 7.83
CA GLU A 133 -0.21 1.81 8.81
C GLU A 133 0.22 1.20 10.16
N TRP A 134 1.49 1.30 10.58
CA TRP A 134 1.85 1.10 11.99
C TRP A 134 1.30 2.22 12.85
N GLY A 135 1.58 3.50 12.52
CA GLY A 135 0.79 4.63 12.97
C GLY A 135 -0.44 4.79 12.06
N TYR A 136 -1.65 4.77 12.63
CA TYR A 136 -2.90 4.88 11.90
C TYR A 136 -4.00 5.51 12.76
N SER A 137 -5.15 5.78 12.16
CA SER A 137 -6.23 6.58 12.77
C SER A 137 -6.68 6.13 14.16
N TYR A 138 -6.63 4.83 14.47
CA TYR A 138 -7.15 4.27 15.72
C TYR A 138 -6.06 3.73 16.66
N GLY A 139 -4.81 3.74 16.20
CA GLY A 139 -3.65 3.34 16.98
C GLY A 139 -2.98 4.49 17.73
N PRO A 140 -2.02 4.19 18.61
CA PRO A 140 -1.24 5.20 19.30
C PRO A 140 -0.36 6.01 18.35
N PRO A 141 0.01 7.25 18.73
CA PRO A 141 0.90 8.08 17.91
C PRO A 141 2.24 7.40 17.64
N MET A 142 2.53 7.15 16.37
CA MET A 142 3.82 6.66 15.90
C MET A 142 3.98 6.88 14.40
N ALA A 143 5.18 6.68 13.87
CA ALA A 143 5.45 6.76 12.44
C ALA A 143 4.55 5.80 11.65
N VAL A 144 4.09 6.23 10.46
CA VAL A 144 3.25 5.41 9.57
C VAL A 144 4.01 4.18 9.07
N ALA A 145 5.29 4.33 8.76
CA ALA A 145 6.17 3.26 8.28
C ALA A 145 7.56 3.35 8.94
N PRO A 146 7.69 2.98 10.22
CA PRO A 146 8.97 3.02 10.92
C PRO A 146 9.92 1.96 10.36
N ILE A 147 11.16 2.34 10.04
CA ILE A 147 12.14 1.49 9.35
C ILE A 147 12.38 0.14 10.03
N PRO A 148 12.49 0.02 11.37
CA PRO A 148 12.70 -1.29 11.98
C PRO A 148 11.56 -2.28 11.69
N GLN A 149 10.31 -1.82 11.71
CA GLN A 149 9.14 -2.66 11.40
C GLN A 149 9.05 -2.98 9.91
N VAL A 150 9.34 -1.99 9.05
CA VAL A 150 9.43 -2.22 7.61
C VAL A 150 10.45 -3.33 7.34
N ARG A 151 11.67 -3.24 7.86
CA ARG A 151 12.72 -4.26 7.68
C ARG A 151 12.28 -5.65 8.11
N GLN A 152 11.59 -5.80 9.24
CA GLN A 152 11.08 -7.11 9.67
C GLN A 152 10.17 -7.77 8.62
N VAL A 153 9.34 -6.97 7.94
CA VAL A 153 8.49 -7.47 6.85
C VAL A 153 9.34 -7.85 5.63
N LEU A 154 10.32 -7.01 5.27
CA LEU A 154 11.18 -7.27 4.11
C LEU A 154 12.04 -8.52 4.32
N ASP A 155 12.63 -8.68 5.51
CA ASP A 155 13.43 -9.85 5.88
C ASP A 155 12.63 -11.15 5.73
N TYR A 156 11.37 -11.15 6.14
CA TYR A 156 10.49 -12.29 5.91
C TYR A 156 10.11 -12.44 4.43
N ALA A 157 9.73 -11.36 3.76
CA ALA A 157 9.24 -11.42 2.39
C ALA A 157 10.25 -12.03 1.41
N VAL A 158 11.54 -11.70 1.54
CA VAL A 158 12.59 -12.24 0.66
C VAL A 158 12.86 -13.73 0.88
N THR A 159 12.39 -14.32 1.98
CA THR A 159 12.46 -15.78 2.19
C THR A 159 11.38 -16.53 1.41
N GLU A 160 10.31 -15.86 1.03
CA GLU A 160 9.12 -16.45 0.41
C GLU A 160 8.93 -16.04 -1.06
N ILE A 161 9.37 -14.85 -1.44
CA ILE A 161 9.10 -14.22 -2.74
C ILE A 161 10.42 -13.75 -3.35
N PRO A 162 10.68 -14.05 -4.63
CA PRO A 162 11.86 -13.51 -5.31
C PRO A 162 11.87 -11.97 -5.28
N PRO A 163 12.97 -11.32 -4.86
CA PRO A 163 13.05 -9.86 -4.71
C PRO A 163 12.64 -9.08 -5.96
N GLY A 164 13.01 -9.54 -7.15
CA GLY A 164 12.64 -8.91 -8.42
C GLY A 164 11.13 -8.96 -8.77
N LYS A 165 10.28 -9.51 -7.91
CA LYS A 165 8.81 -9.45 -8.02
C LYS A 165 8.19 -8.50 -7.00
N ILE A 166 8.98 -7.94 -6.07
CA ILE A 166 8.49 -7.17 -4.94
C ILE A 166 8.55 -5.67 -5.23
N LEU A 167 7.45 -4.99 -4.98
CA LEU A 167 7.35 -3.55 -4.85
C LEU A 167 7.25 -3.18 -3.38
N LEU A 168 8.12 -2.29 -2.91
CA LEU A 168 8.06 -1.76 -1.55
C LEU A 168 6.94 -0.74 -1.43
N GLY A 169 5.96 -0.98 -0.57
CA GLY A 169 4.89 -0.02 -0.28
C GLY A 169 5.39 1.16 0.53
N ILE A 170 5.18 2.37 0.02
CA ILE A 170 5.62 3.64 0.63
C ILE A 170 4.39 4.51 0.87
N PRO A 171 4.16 4.98 2.13
CA PRO A 171 3.14 5.98 2.40
C PRO A 171 3.62 7.38 1.99
N ASN A 172 2.73 8.21 1.48
CA ASN A 172 3.01 9.64 1.28
C ASN A 172 2.02 10.52 2.06
N TYR A 173 1.71 10.12 3.27
CA TYR A 173 0.78 10.78 4.18
C TYR A 173 1.24 10.65 5.63
N GLY A 174 0.53 11.32 6.52
CA GLY A 174 0.74 11.26 7.95
C GLY A 174 -0.57 11.28 8.73
N TYR A 175 -0.42 11.35 10.04
CA TYR A 175 -1.53 11.43 10.98
C TYR A 175 -1.28 12.47 12.05
N ASP A 176 -2.35 13.07 12.55
CA ASP A 176 -2.41 14.07 13.60
C ASP A 176 -3.29 13.55 14.74
N TRP A 177 -2.69 13.26 15.89
CA TRP A 177 -3.37 12.72 17.08
C TRP A 177 -3.60 13.79 18.12
N PRO A 178 -4.85 14.00 18.58
CA PRO A 178 -5.09 14.73 19.81
C PRO A 178 -4.59 13.91 21.02
N LEU A 179 -3.97 14.60 21.99
CA LEU A 179 -3.41 14.00 23.19
C LEU A 179 -4.21 14.40 24.44
N PRO A 180 -4.27 13.56 25.50
CA PRO A 180 -3.64 12.24 25.58
C PRO A 180 -4.35 11.18 24.70
N PHE A 181 -3.58 10.27 24.10
CA PHE A 181 -4.14 9.15 23.37
C PHE A 181 -4.90 8.20 24.34
N ARG A 182 -6.10 7.80 23.93
CA ARG A 182 -6.94 6.82 24.63
C ARG A 182 -7.41 5.76 23.64
N GLN A 183 -7.04 4.52 23.91
CA GLN A 183 -7.43 3.40 23.06
C GLN A 183 -8.95 3.29 22.93
N GLY A 184 -9.47 3.20 21.70
CA GLY A 184 -10.89 3.11 21.39
C GLY A 184 -11.66 4.44 21.41
N GLU A 185 -11.07 5.54 21.92
CA GLU A 185 -11.68 6.87 21.97
C GLU A 185 -11.01 7.85 21.01
N THR A 186 -9.66 7.88 21.02
CA THR A 186 -8.90 8.81 20.19
C THR A 186 -8.88 8.35 18.74
N ARG A 187 -9.21 9.25 17.83
CA ARG A 187 -9.08 9.05 16.40
C ARG A 187 -8.16 10.11 15.81
N ALA A 188 -7.06 9.69 15.21
CA ALA A 188 -6.18 10.59 14.49
C ALA A 188 -6.79 11.01 13.15
N ARG A 189 -6.50 12.25 12.76
CA ARG A 189 -6.85 12.79 11.44
C ARG A 189 -5.73 12.46 10.46
N SER A 190 -6.05 11.79 9.37
CA SER A 190 -5.11 11.62 8.26
C SER A 190 -4.88 12.95 7.52
N LEU A 191 -3.64 13.24 7.15
CA LEU A 191 -3.25 14.47 6.46
C LEU A 191 -2.14 14.20 5.42
N SER A 192 -2.04 15.06 4.42
CA SER A 192 -0.92 15.05 3.49
C SER A 192 0.36 15.58 4.17
N ASN A 193 1.51 15.24 3.62
CA ASN A 193 2.79 15.77 4.12
C ASN A 193 2.87 17.29 4.00
N GLN A 194 2.24 17.87 2.98
CA GLN A 194 2.15 19.33 2.83
C GLN A 194 1.29 19.97 3.93
N GLU A 195 0.16 19.34 4.28
CA GLU A 195 -0.67 19.81 5.41
C GLU A 195 0.07 19.69 6.74
N ALA A 196 0.89 18.64 6.95
CA ALA A 196 1.73 18.51 8.15
C ALA A 196 2.69 19.67 8.28
N VAL A 197 3.43 20.01 7.23
CA VAL A 197 4.36 21.16 7.22
C VAL A 197 3.61 22.47 7.42
N ALA A 198 2.49 22.68 6.74
CA ALA A 198 1.67 23.89 6.92
C ALA A 198 1.15 24.02 8.35
N LEU A 199 0.80 22.91 8.99
CA LEU A 199 0.37 22.87 10.38
C LEU A 199 1.51 23.25 11.34
N ALA A 200 2.71 22.70 11.11
CA ALA A 200 3.91 23.08 11.89
C ALA A 200 4.21 24.58 11.78
N VAL A 201 4.16 25.13 10.57
CA VAL A 201 4.36 26.58 10.35
C VAL A 201 3.28 27.41 11.07
N ARG A 202 2.00 27.01 10.95
CA ARG A 202 0.88 27.72 11.58
C ARG A 202 1.02 27.86 13.08
N TYR A 203 1.49 26.80 13.75
CA TYR A 203 1.63 26.79 15.22
C TYR A 203 3.05 27.07 15.71
N GLY A 204 4.00 27.38 14.81
CA GLY A 204 5.39 27.62 15.18
C GLY A 204 6.06 26.38 15.78
N ALA A 205 5.61 25.20 15.39
CA ALA A 205 6.12 23.93 15.91
C ALA A 205 7.44 23.55 15.23
N GLU A 206 8.40 23.07 16.02
CA GLU A 206 9.67 22.53 15.51
C GLU A 206 9.49 21.11 15.03
N ILE A 207 9.79 20.87 13.75
CA ILE A 207 9.78 19.52 13.18
C ILE A 207 11.04 18.78 13.62
N GLN A 208 10.86 17.74 14.41
CA GLN A 208 11.89 16.82 14.88
C GLN A 208 12.01 15.61 13.92
N TYR A 209 13.04 14.80 14.13
CA TYR A 209 13.25 13.58 13.38
C TYR A 209 13.61 12.44 14.32
N ASP A 210 12.89 11.33 14.25
CA ASP A 210 13.21 10.13 15.00
C ASP A 210 14.21 9.28 14.18
N GLU A 211 15.44 9.19 14.65
CA GLU A 211 16.52 8.49 13.98
C GLU A 211 16.32 6.96 13.94
N THR A 212 15.50 6.40 14.83
CA THR A 212 15.18 4.97 14.83
C THR A 212 14.07 4.67 13.82
N ALA A 213 12.95 5.38 13.92
CA ALA A 213 11.84 5.23 12.99
C ALA A 213 12.18 5.78 11.60
N GLN A 214 13.19 6.65 11.51
CA GLN A 214 13.53 7.45 10.34
C GLN A 214 12.33 8.18 9.75
N SER A 215 11.65 8.93 10.62
CA SER A 215 10.44 9.66 10.24
C SER A 215 10.35 10.98 11.00
N PRO A 216 9.86 12.06 10.37
CA PRO A 216 9.64 13.33 11.00
C PRO A 216 8.38 13.33 11.87
N PHE A 217 8.44 14.10 12.96
CA PHE A 217 7.29 14.32 13.83
C PHE A 217 7.38 15.69 14.50
N PHE A 218 6.27 16.16 15.05
CA PHE A 218 6.23 17.36 15.87
C PHE A 218 5.05 17.36 16.84
N TYR A 219 5.14 18.25 17.83
CA TYR A 219 4.05 18.54 18.76
C TYR A 219 3.56 19.96 18.55
N TYR A 220 2.28 20.20 18.75
CA TYR A 220 1.70 21.54 18.80
C TYR A 220 0.52 21.58 19.77
N THR A 221 0.11 22.79 20.17
CA THR A 221 -1.11 23.00 20.95
C THR A 221 -2.13 23.70 20.05
N ALA A 222 -3.29 23.08 19.86
CA ALA A 222 -4.37 23.61 19.03
C ALA A 222 -5.09 24.79 19.71
N GLU A 223 -5.98 25.47 18.99
CA GLU A 223 -6.71 26.64 19.47
C GLU A 223 -7.64 26.32 20.65
N ASP A 224 -8.11 25.08 20.76
CA ASP A 224 -8.94 24.55 21.86
C ASP A 224 -8.12 24.20 23.11
N GLY A 225 -6.80 24.37 23.07
CA GLY A 225 -5.87 24.07 24.16
C GLY A 225 -5.43 22.61 24.23
N LEU A 226 -5.87 21.75 23.32
CA LEU A 226 -5.40 20.37 23.28
C LEU A 226 -4.00 20.27 22.67
N SER A 227 -3.16 19.44 23.28
CA SER A 227 -1.87 19.08 22.70
C SER A 227 -2.07 18.03 21.62
N HIS A 228 -1.28 18.12 20.56
CA HIS A 228 -1.31 17.21 19.43
C HIS A 228 0.09 16.65 19.14
N MET A 229 0.14 15.47 18.54
CA MET A 229 1.35 14.88 17.96
C MET A 229 1.09 14.51 16.51
N VAL A 230 1.98 14.94 15.63
CA VAL A 230 1.92 14.65 14.20
C VAL A 230 3.10 13.79 13.79
N TRP A 231 2.85 12.71 13.07
CA TRP A 231 3.85 11.92 12.33
C TRP A 231 3.54 11.99 10.85
N PHE A 232 4.56 12.16 10.01
CA PHE A 232 4.38 12.30 8.57
C PHE A 232 5.65 11.85 7.80
N GLU A 233 5.73 12.10 6.50
CA GLU A 233 6.90 11.79 5.69
C GLU A 233 7.53 13.09 5.12
N ASP A 234 8.86 13.13 5.07
CA ASP A 234 9.64 14.19 4.41
C ASP A 234 10.72 13.60 3.47
N GLY A 235 11.56 14.43 2.86
CA GLY A 235 12.61 13.98 1.96
C GLY A 235 13.57 12.99 2.60
N ARG A 236 13.90 13.15 3.89
CA ARG A 236 14.82 12.26 4.64
C ARG A 236 14.20 10.88 4.84
N SER A 237 12.95 10.84 5.28
CA SER A 237 12.23 9.58 5.51
C SER A 237 11.93 8.84 4.20
N MET A 238 11.69 9.58 3.10
CA MET A 238 11.53 9.00 1.76
C MET A 238 12.84 8.39 1.26
N GLU A 239 13.96 9.09 1.43
CA GLU A 239 15.28 8.55 1.08
C GLU A 239 15.57 7.26 1.82
N ALA A 240 15.36 7.23 3.14
CA ALA A 240 15.58 6.05 3.98
C ALA A 240 14.76 4.84 3.50
N LYS A 241 13.50 5.05 3.09
CA LYS A 241 12.62 3.99 2.57
C LYS A 241 13.01 3.57 1.17
N LEU A 242 13.28 4.52 0.27
CA LEU A 242 13.65 4.23 -1.12
C LEU A 242 14.97 3.47 -1.22
N LEU A 243 15.95 3.75 -0.35
CA LEU A 243 17.22 3.01 -0.32
C LEU A 243 17.03 1.52 0.00
N LEU A 244 15.96 1.12 0.69
CA LEU A 244 15.63 -0.29 0.92
C LEU A 244 15.34 -1.04 -0.38
N VAL A 245 14.83 -0.37 -1.41
CA VAL A 245 14.56 -1.00 -2.72
C VAL A 245 15.84 -1.59 -3.30
N SER A 246 16.92 -0.81 -3.34
CA SER A 246 18.22 -1.30 -3.84
C SER A 246 18.90 -2.25 -2.85
N GLU A 247 18.80 -2.00 -1.55
CA GLU A 247 19.39 -2.85 -0.52
C GLU A 247 18.85 -4.28 -0.57
N TYR A 248 17.55 -4.47 -0.77
CA TYR A 248 16.90 -5.78 -0.86
C TYR A 248 16.82 -6.32 -2.29
N GLY A 249 17.22 -5.55 -3.31
CA GLY A 249 17.16 -5.94 -4.72
C GLY A 249 15.73 -6.04 -5.26
N PHE A 250 14.82 -5.20 -4.77
CA PHE A 250 13.43 -5.19 -5.19
C PHE A 250 13.23 -4.63 -6.59
N LEU A 251 12.10 -4.97 -7.21
CA LEU A 251 11.70 -4.45 -8.51
C LEU A 251 11.54 -2.93 -8.49
N GLY A 252 11.04 -2.37 -7.39
CA GLY A 252 10.78 -0.95 -7.25
C GLY A 252 9.96 -0.63 -6.01
N ALA A 253 9.27 0.52 -6.05
CA ALA A 253 8.39 0.99 -5.00
C ALA A 253 6.98 1.27 -5.53
N GLY A 254 5.98 1.15 -4.65
CA GLY A 254 4.59 1.55 -4.91
C GLY A 254 4.11 2.52 -3.84
N TYR A 255 3.39 3.55 -4.24
CA TYR A 255 2.98 4.62 -3.34
C TYR A 255 1.49 4.55 -3.02
N TRP A 256 1.15 4.66 -1.74
CA TRP A 256 -0.20 4.96 -1.29
C TRP A 256 -0.26 6.38 -0.76
N ASN A 257 -0.86 7.41 -1.45
CA ASN A 257 -1.44 7.32 -2.79
C ASN A 257 -1.14 8.62 -3.58
N LEU A 258 -1.33 8.60 -4.88
CA LEU A 258 -1.06 9.74 -5.77
C LEU A 258 -1.99 10.94 -5.57
N MET A 259 -3.12 10.80 -4.89
CA MET A 259 -4.06 11.89 -4.62
C MET A 259 -3.54 12.90 -3.59
N ARG A 260 -2.40 12.61 -2.96
CA ARG A 260 -1.71 13.51 -2.03
C ARG A 260 -0.37 13.94 -2.64
N PRO A 261 -0.30 15.11 -3.31
CA PRO A 261 0.92 15.59 -3.94
C PRO A 261 2.07 15.70 -2.93
N PHE A 262 3.25 15.21 -3.31
CA PHE A 262 4.43 15.24 -2.44
C PHE A 262 5.70 15.46 -3.27
N ALA A 263 5.98 16.70 -3.65
CA ALA A 263 7.09 17.07 -4.52
C ALA A 263 8.46 16.63 -4.00
N GLN A 264 8.70 16.70 -2.68
CA GLN A 264 9.94 16.23 -2.07
C GLN A 264 10.19 14.75 -2.32
N GLY A 265 9.15 13.90 -2.18
CA GLY A 265 9.26 12.46 -2.43
C GLY A 265 9.63 12.15 -3.88
N TRP A 266 9.03 12.87 -4.84
CA TRP A 266 9.36 12.70 -6.26
C TRP A 266 10.79 13.18 -6.59
N THR A 267 11.25 14.27 -5.97
CA THR A 267 12.64 14.76 -6.13
C THR A 267 13.65 13.74 -5.61
N VAL A 268 13.36 13.11 -4.47
CA VAL A 268 14.23 12.07 -3.90
C VAL A 268 14.23 10.83 -4.79
N LEU A 269 13.06 10.39 -5.28
CA LEU A 269 12.96 9.26 -6.21
C LEU A 269 13.79 9.48 -7.47
N ASP A 270 13.63 10.64 -8.11
CA ASP A 270 14.35 11.03 -9.32
C ASP A 270 15.87 11.14 -9.10
N GLY A 271 16.28 11.54 -7.90
CA GLY A 271 17.69 11.62 -7.51
C GLY A 271 18.35 10.26 -7.23
N LEU A 272 17.56 9.24 -6.87
CA LEU A 272 18.07 7.92 -6.52
C LEU A 272 17.93 6.88 -7.63
N TYR A 273 16.93 7.02 -8.50
CA TYR A 273 16.57 5.99 -9.47
C TYR A 273 16.20 6.59 -10.83
N GLU A 274 16.56 5.89 -11.88
CA GLU A 274 15.98 6.05 -13.20
C GLU A 274 14.68 5.22 -13.24
N VAL A 275 13.55 5.90 -13.40
CA VAL A 275 12.24 5.21 -13.46
C VAL A 275 12.10 4.56 -14.84
N ALA A 276 11.99 3.23 -14.87
CA ALA A 276 11.83 2.48 -16.10
C ALA A 276 10.51 2.83 -16.79
N ASP A 277 10.54 2.97 -18.12
CA ASP A 277 9.33 3.05 -18.93
C ASP A 277 8.63 1.69 -18.93
N ALA A 278 7.37 1.68 -18.57
CA ALA A 278 6.56 0.44 -18.50
C ALA A 278 6.31 -0.19 -19.88
N GLN A 279 6.69 0.47 -20.97
CA GLN A 279 6.54 -0.02 -22.35
C GLN A 279 7.81 -0.71 -22.89
N THR A 280 8.91 -0.66 -22.17
CA THR A 280 10.17 -1.36 -22.49
C THR A 280 10.32 -2.64 -21.67
#